data_86aa298418afbaf878b35e5a19d0a5f2
#
_entry.id   86aa298418afbaf878b35e5a19d0a5f2
#
_cell.length_a   1.000
_cell.length_b   1.000
_cell.length_c   1.000
_cell.angle_alpha   90.00
_cell.angle_beta   90.00
_cell.angle_gamma   90.00
#
_symmetry.space_group_name_H-M   'P 1'
#
loop_
_entity.id
_entity.type
_entity.pdbx_description
1 polymer ?
#
loop_
_entity_poly.entity_id
_entity_poly.type
_entity_poly.pdbx_seq_one_letter_code
_entity_poly.pdbx_strand_id
1 'polypeptide(L)'
;RRVLKIQTKLHCWAREEPHRRFDDLFNLVADPAFLLIAWDRVRGNKGARTAGVDGRTTRSIEAGQGVGEFLDGLRSQIKDRSFHPLPARERMIPKPGGKWRRLGIATIADRVVQASLKLVLEPIFEADFSPCSYGFRPNRRAHDAVAEVRYFASRSYEWVVEGDITACFDEISHPALMDRVRVRGSD
;
A
#
# COMPACT_ATOMS: atom_id res chain seq x y z
N ARG A 1 19.26 1.15 -4.49
CA ARG A 1 19.45 0.81 -5.93
C ARG A 1 18.86 -0.56 -6.31
N ARG A 2 19.05 -1.66 -5.50
CA ARG A 2 18.54 -3.01 -5.82
C ARG A 2 17.01 -3.04 -5.94
N VAL A 3 16.29 -2.55 -4.92
CA VAL A 3 14.81 -2.54 -4.90
C VAL A 3 14.25 -1.81 -6.12
N LEU A 4 14.76 -0.61 -6.43
CA LEU A 4 14.32 0.14 -7.60
C LEU A 4 14.53 -0.63 -8.92
N LYS A 5 15.68 -1.32 -9.08
CA LYS A 5 15.92 -2.15 -10.27
C LYS A 5 14.89 -3.28 -10.40
N ILE A 6 14.54 -3.93 -9.29
CA ILE A 6 13.53 -4.99 -9.28
C ILE A 6 12.16 -4.41 -9.63
N GLN A 7 11.77 -3.29 -9.00
CA GLN A 7 10.50 -2.60 -9.30
C GLN A 7 10.40 -2.19 -10.77
N THR A 8 11.48 -1.65 -11.35
CA THR A 8 11.51 -1.31 -12.78
C THR A 8 11.30 -2.55 -13.64
N LYS A 9 11.96 -3.67 -13.33
CA LYS A 9 11.77 -4.93 -14.07
C LYS A 9 10.34 -5.44 -13.97
N LEU A 10 9.77 -5.49 -12.76
CA LEU A 10 8.39 -5.92 -12.54
C LEU A 10 7.41 -5.07 -13.36
N HIS A 11 7.60 -3.76 -13.37
CA HIS A 11 6.76 -2.85 -14.15
C HIS A 11 6.92 -3.06 -15.65
N CYS A 12 8.15 -3.15 -16.18
CA CYS A 12 8.39 -3.41 -17.59
C CYS A 12 7.73 -4.72 -18.03
N TRP A 13 7.97 -5.81 -17.30
CA TRP A 13 7.37 -7.11 -17.61
C TRP A 13 5.84 -7.10 -17.55
N ALA A 14 5.26 -6.41 -16.55
CA ALA A 14 3.81 -6.29 -16.44
C ALA A 14 3.21 -5.52 -17.61
N ARG A 15 3.90 -4.50 -18.11
CA ARG A 15 3.48 -3.67 -19.23
C ARG A 15 3.66 -4.36 -20.59
N GLU A 16 4.76 -5.08 -20.77
CA GLU A 16 5.08 -5.80 -22.00
C GLU A 16 4.21 -7.05 -22.17
N GLU A 17 3.89 -7.72 -21.05
CA GLU A 17 3.09 -8.94 -21.01
C GLU A 17 1.85 -8.78 -20.13
N PRO A 18 0.72 -8.22 -20.64
CA PRO A 18 -0.48 -7.95 -19.84
C PRO A 18 -1.12 -9.18 -19.17
N HIS A 19 -0.82 -10.37 -19.65
CA HIS A 19 -1.33 -11.63 -19.08
C HIS A 19 -0.30 -12.38 -18.22
N ARG A 20 0.89 -11.78 -18.03
CA ARG A 20 1.94 -12.39 -17.22
C ARG A 20 1.50 -12.53 -15.77
N ARG A 21 1.65 -13.73 -15.25
CA ARG A 21 1.56 -14.00 -13.82
C ARG A 21 2.97 -14.01 -13.23
N PHE A 22 3.09 -13.42 -12.04
CA PHE A 22 4.35 -13.31 -11.32
C PHE A 22 4.36 -14.33 -10.21
N ASP A 23 5.41 -15.09 -10.13
CA ASP A 23 5.76 -16.01 -9.06
C ASP A 23 6.89 -15.44 -8.19
N ASP A 24 7.14 -16.06 -7.06
CA ASP A 24 8.21 -15.68 -6.12
C ASP A 24 8.09 -14.24 -5.54
N LEU A 25 6.89 -13.64 -5.59
CA LEU A 25 6.62 -12.32 -5.01
C LEU A 25 6.74 -12.34 -3.50
N PHE A 26 6.32 -13.44 -2.88
CA PHE A 26 6.45 -13.66 -1.44
C PHE A 26 7.89 -13.51 -0.94
N ASN A 27 8.86 -14.05 -1.68
CA ASN A 27 10.27 -13.93 -1.34
C ASN A 27 10.78 -12.48 -1.45
N LEU A 28 10.23 -11.69 -2.37
CA LEU A 28 10.54 -10.27 -2.47
C LEU A 28 9.97 -9.47 -1.29
N VAL A 29 8.76 -9.79 -0.81
CA VAL A 29 8.18 -9.15 0.38
C VAL A 29 9.05 -9.40 1.61
N ALA A 30 9.63 -10.61 1.74
CA ALA A 30 10.53 -10.98 2.83
C ALA A 30 12.01 -10.63 2.57
N ASP A 31 12.35 -10.00 1.44
CA ASP A 31 13.74 -9.62 1.13
C ASP A 31 14.21 -8.50 2.07
N PRO A 32 15.41 -8.63 2.70
CA PRO A 32 15.92 -7.63 3.64
C PRO A 32 15.97 -6.22 3.08
N ALA A 33 16.28 -6.05 1.78
CA ALA A 33 16.35 -4.73 1.17
C ALA A 33 14.93 -4.10 1.01
N PHE A 34 13.91 -4.92 0.74
CA PHE A 34 12.52 -4.45 0.70
C PHE A 34 12.02 -4.08 2.08
N LEU A 35 12.28 -4.91 3.09
CA LEU A 35 11.91 -4.63 4.49
C LEU A 35 12.59 -3.37 5.02
N LEU A 36 13.87 -3.14 4.68
CA LEU A 36 14.58 -1.93 5.08
C LEU A 36 13.99 -0.66 4.44
N ILE A 37 13.67 -0.70 3.14
CA ILE A 37 13.00 0.42 2.46
C ILE A 37 11.58 0.65 3.03
N ALA A 38 10.87 -0.44 3.33
CA ALA A 38 9.56 -0.38 3.98
C ALA A 38 9.64 0.27 5.37
N TRP A 39 10.65 -0.10 6.18
CA TRP A 39 10.94 0.54 7.46
C TRP A 39 11.19 2.04 7.31
N ASP A 40 12.06 2.45 6.39
CA ASP A 40 12.38 3.85 6.17
C ASP A 40 11.13 4.66 5.78
N ARG A 41 10.24 4.10 4.94
CA ARG A 41 8.95 4.73 4.62
C ARG A 41 8.06 4.86 5.84
N VAL A 42 7.90 3.81 6.64
CA VAL A 42 7.07 3.82 7.85
C VAL A 42 7.61 4.81 8.88
N ARG A 43 8.94 4.81 9.08
CA ARG A 43 9.64 5.75 9.99
C ARG A 43 9.47 7.20 9.56
N GLY A 44 9.51 7.49 8.26
CA GLY A 44 9.35 8.84 7.72
C GLY A 44 7.92 9.38 7.73
N ASN A 45 6.92 8.54 7.97
CA ASN A 45 5.52 8.95 7.98
C ASN A 45 5.12 9.68 9.27
N LYS A 46 4.16 10.61 9.19
CA LYS A 46 3.59 11.30 10.37
C LYS A 46 3.07 10.31 11.43
N GLY A 47 2.58 9.14 11.02
CA GLY A 47 2.10 8.08 11.89
C GLY A 47 3.19 7.27 12.62
N ALA A 48 4.47 7.49 12.33
CA ALA A 48 5.59 6.76 12.94
C ALA A 48 5.61 6.81 14.48
N ARG A 49 5.14 7.92 15.03
CA ARG A 49 5.04 8.18 16.48
C ARG A 49 3.76 7.64 17.12
N THR A 50 2.86 7.07 16.34
CA THR A 50 1.57 6.57 16.84
C THR A 50 1.62 5.04 16.89
N ALA A 51 1.57 4.49 18.10
CA ALA A 51 1.60 3.05 18.33
C ALA A 51 0.27 2.38 17.95
N GLY A 52 0.34 1.13 17.52
CA GLY A 52 -0.82 0.22 17.41
C GLY A 52 -1.29 -0.30 18.78
N VAL A 53 -1.91 -1.47 18.78
CA VAL A 53 -2.36 -2.16 20.02
C VAL A 53 -1.18 -2.67 20.87
N ASP A 54 -0.02 -2.90 20.25
CA ASP A 54 1.21 -3.36 20.88
C ASP A 54 1.98 -2.27 21.65
N GLY A 55 1.52 -1.01 21.58
CA GLY A 55 2.16 0.12 22.25
C GLY A 55 3.50 0.54 21.64
N ARG A 56 3.98 -0.13 20.56
CA ARG A 56 5.30 0.13 19.97
C ARG A 56 5.25 1.25 18.93
N THR A 57 6.27 2.11 18.95
CA THR A 57 6.52 3.16 17.95
C THR A 57 7.85 2.88 17.24
N THR A 58 8.11 3.55 16.11
CA THR A 58 9.42 3.41 15.45
C THR A 58 10.56 3.78 16.40
N ARG A 59 10.40 4.86 17.17
CA ARG A 59 11.41 5.30 18.17
C ARG A 59 11.64 4.25 19.27
N SER A 60 10.57 3.63 19.78
CA SER A 60 10.74 2.60 20.83
C SER A 60 11.43 1.32 20.29
N ILE A 61 11.22 0.99 19.03
CA ILE A 61 11.91 -0.12 18.37
C ILE A 61 13.40 0.22 18.17
N GLU A 62 13.70 1.43 17.67
CA GLU A 62 15.08 1.89 17.49
C GLU A 62 15.88 1.92 18.80
N ALA A 63 15.26 2.40 19.89
CA ALA A 63 15.91 2.54 21.18
C ALA A 63 16.01 1.21 21.97
N GLY A 64 15.10 0.27 21.73
CA GLY A 64 15.06 -1.01 22.43
C GLY A 64 15.89 -2.10 21.74
N GLN A 65 15.25 -2.90 20.89
CA GLN A 65 15.91 -4.03 20.22
C GLN A 65 16.77 -3.64 19.01
N GLY A 66 16.59 -2.41 18.47
CA GLY A 66 17.24 -1.99 17.24
C GLY A 66 16.52 -2.43 15.97
N VAL A 67 16.77 -1.68 14.88
CA VAL A 67 16.10 -1.90 13.59
C VAL A 67 16.49 -3.23 12.95
N GLY A 68 17.77 -3.60 13.03
CA GLY A 68 18.26 -4.85 12.43
C GLY A 68 17.55 -6.08 13.01
N GLU A 69 17.62 -6.24 14.33
CA GLU A 69 16.95 -7.36 15.02
C GLU A 69 15.45 -7.38 14.80
N PHE A 70 14.81 -6.21 14.80
CA PHE A 70 13.39 -6.09 14.51
C PHE A 70 13.04 -6.61 13.11
N LEU A 71 13.78 -6.19 12.08
CA LEU A 71 13.53 -6.60 10.70
C LEU A 71 13.89 -8.07 10.45
N ASP A 72 14.94 -8.58 11.09
CA ASP A 72 15.32 -10.00 10.99
C ASP A 72 14.26 -10.91 11.65
N GLY A 73 13.74 -10.52 12.81
CA GLY A 73 12.63 -11.20 13.45
C GLY A 73 11.35 -11.19 12.61
N LEU A 74 11.02 -10.02 12.01
CA LEU A 74 9.86 -9.89 11.14
C LEU A 74 10.03 -10.74 9.86
N ARG A 75 11.22 -10.74 9.27
CA ARG A 75 11.55 -11.58 8.13
C ARG A 75 11.40 -13.07 8.43
N SER A 76 11.87 -13.53 9.58
CA SER A 76 11.72 -14.91 10.00
C SER A 76 10.25 -15.29 10.12
N GLN A 77 9.44 -14.47 10.80
CA GLN A 77 7.99 -14.70 10.93
C GLN A 77 7.27 -14.74 9.56
N ILE A 78 7.67 -13.91 8.59
CA ILE A 78 7.11 -13.96 7.24
C ILE A 78 7.52 -15.28 6.56
N LYS A 79 8.80 -15.66 6.63
CA LYS A 79 9.34 -16.85 5.95
C LYS A 79 8.76 -18.15 6.46
N ASP A 80 8.58 -18.29 7.76
CA ASP A 80 7.99 -19.47 8.40
C ASP A 80 6.45 -19.43 8.43
N ARG A 81 5.85 -18.35 7.86
CA ARG A 81 4.39 -18.11 7.80
C ARG A 81 3.72 -17.99 9.16
N SER A 82 4.47 -17.65 10.21
CA SER A 82 3.94 -17.40 11.56
C SER A 82 3.52 -15.93 11.77
N PHE A 83 3.80 -15.04 10.82
CA PHE A 83 3.34 -13.66 10.88
C PHE A 83 1.82 -13.58 10.79
N HIS A 84 1.20 -13.06 11.84
CA HIS A 84 -0.23 -12.75 11.89
C HIS A 84 -0.44 -11.27 12.21
N PRO A 85 -1.17 -10.53 11.36
CA PRO A 85 -1.50 -9.14 11.63
C PRO A 85 -2.28 -9.01 12.93
N LEU A 86 -1.95 -8.00 13.72
CA LEU A 86 -2.69 -7.68 14.94
C LEU A 86 -3.92 -6.80 14.64
N PRO A 87 -4.95 -6.83 15.47
CA PRO A 87 -6.09 -5.92 15.35
C PRO A 87 -5.64 -4.46 15.30
N ALA A 88 -6.27 -3.66 14.45
CA ALA A 88 -6.01 -2.24 14.41
C ALA A 88 -6.57 -1.55 15.67
N ARG A 89 -5.77 -0.68 16.29
CA ARG A 89 -6.24 0.15 17.41
C ARG A 89 -7.19 1.21 16.88
N GLU A 90 -8.44 1.21 17.35
CA GLU A 90 -9.42 2.20 16.96
C GLU A 90 -9.18 3.56 17.63
N ARG A 91 -9.35 4.64 16.85
CA ARG A 91 -9.38 6.01 17.35
C ARG A 91 -10.43 6.82 16.61
N MET A 92 -11.26 7.52 17.38
CA MET A 92 -12.25 8.43 16.82
C MET A 92 -11.61 9.80 16.57
N ILE A 93 -11.84 10.36 15.39
CA ILE A 93 -11.36 11.68 14.99
C ILE A 93 -12.56 12.55 14.64
N PRO A 94 -12.68 13.76 15.18
CA PRO A 94 -13.78 14.66 14.82
C PRO A 94 -13.65 15.13 13.38
N LYS A 95 -14.78 15.17 12.67
CA LYS A 95 -14.92 15.77 11.34
C LYS A 95 -15.66 17.10 11.42
N PRO A 96 -15.50 18.00 10.44
CA PRO A 96 -16.36 19.16 10.29
C PRO A 96 -17.85 18.75 10.28
N GLY A 97 -18.71 19.56 10.90
CA GLY A 97 -20.15 19.25 11.01
C GLY A 97 -20.53 18.27 12.14
N GLY A 98 -19.68 18.09 13.16
CA GLY A 98 -19.99 17.31 14.36
C GLY A 98 -19.98 15.79 14.19
N LYS A 99 -19.60 15.29 13.00
CA LYS A 99 -19.46 13.86 12.73
C LYS A 99 -18.11 13.33 13.23
N TRP A 100 -18.05 12.02 13.48
CA TRP A 100 -16.82 11.33 13.89
C TRP A 100 -16.35 10.42 12.78
N ARG A 101 -15.04 10.30 12.64
CA ARG A 101 -14.39 9.32 11.76
C ARG A 101 -13.66 8.29 12.61
N ARG A 102 -13.94 7.03 12.37
CA ARG A 102 -13.21 5.90 12.93
C ARG A 102 -11.90 5.72 12.15
N LEU A 103 -10.77 5.68 12.85
CA LEU A 103 -9.44 5.43 12.30
C LEU A 103 -8.87 4.16 12.91
N GLY A 104 -8.52 3.18 12.09
CA GLY A 104 -7.77 2.01 12.49
C GLY A 104 -6.27 2.26 12.43
N ILE A 105 -5.56 2.03 13.53
CA ILE A 105 -4.11 2.23 13.64
C ILE A 105 -3.45 0.85 13.76
N ALA A 106 -2.84 0.39 12.68
CA ALA A 106 -2.07 -0.85 12.63
C ALA A 106 -0.75 -0.73 13.44
N THR A 107 -0.18 -1.86 13.86
CA THR A 107 1.13 -1.89 14.52
C THR A 107 2.26 -1.46 13.57
N ILE A 108 3.44 -1.17 14.09
CA ILE A 108 4.60 -0.85 13.25
C ILE A 108 5.00 -2.06 12.40
N ALA A 109 4.93 -3.27 12.95
CA ALA A 109 5.21 -4.51 12.23
C ALA A 109 4.25 -4.67 11.03
N ASP A 110 2.95 -4.55 11.25
CA ASP A 110 1.94 -4.62 10.18
C ASP A 110 2.18 -3.58 9.09
N ARG A 111 2.50 -2.33 9.48
CA ARG A 111 2.77 -1.26 8.52
C ARG A 111 4.03 -1.53 7.68
N VAL A 112 5.06 -2.13 8.27
CA VAL A 112 6.29 -2.50 7.53
C VAL A 112 5.99 -3.62 6.54
N VAL A 113 5.24 -4.65 6.93
CA VAL A 113 4.82 -5.72 6.01
C VAL A 113 3.95 -5.18 4.89
N GLN A 114 2.95 -4.34 5.21
CA GLN A 114 2.10 -3.67 4.22
C GLN A 114 2.92 -2.81 3.26
N ALA A 115 3.90 -2.05 3.77
CA ALA A 115 4.76 -1.22 2.94
C ALA A 115 5.67 -2.07 2.04
N SER A 116 6.20 -3.20 2.52
CA SER A 116 6.98 -4.14 1.72
C SER A 116 6.11 -4.79 0.63
N LEU A 117 4.92 -5.25 0.98
CA LEU A 117 3.94 -5.79 0.02
C LEU A 117 3.59 -4.75 -1.06
N LYS A 118 3.35 -3.50 -0.66
CA LYS A 118 3.12 -2.40 -1.61
C LYS A 118 4.30 -2.19 -2.54
N LEU A 119 5.54 -2.23 -2.06
CA LEU A 119 6.75 -2.09 -2.88
C LEU A 119 6.83 -3.15 -3.98
N VAL A 120 6.31 -4.35 -3.73
CA VAL A 120 6.32 -5.47 -4.68
C VAL A 120 5.14 -5.38 -5.65
N LEU A 121 3.92 -5.14 -5.16
CA LEU A 121 2.70 -5.18 -5.97
C LEU A 121 2.47 -3.91 -6.79
N GLU A 122 2.80 -2.73 -6.24
CA GLU A 122 2.54 -1.44 -6.90
C GLU A 122 3.11 -1.37 -8.34
N PRO A 123 4.36 -1.75 -8.62
CA PRO A 123 4.89 -1.69 -9.99
C PRO A 123 4.18 -2.63 -10.97
N ILE A 124 3.62 -3.75 -10.50
CA ILE A 124 2.88 -4.71 -11.33
C ILE A 124 1.51 -4.13 -11.69
N PHE A 125 0.73 -3.74 -10.68
CA PHE A 125 -0.63 -3.25 -10.87
C PHE A 125 -0.69 -1.84 -11.47
N GLU A 126 0.37 -1.03 -11.31
CA GLU A 126 0.46 0.29 -11.94
C GLU A 126 0.39 0.18 -13.48
N ALA A 127 0.88 -0.92 -14.05
CA ALA A 127 0.79 -1.18 -15.48
C ALA A 127 -0.65 -1.43 -15.97
N ASP A 128 -1.54 -1.88 -15.09
CA ASP A 128 -2.93 -2.25 -15.42
C ASP A 128 -3.93 -1.09 -15.23
N PHE A 129 -3.52 -0.01 -14.56
CA PHE A 129 -4.43 1.10 -14.30
C PHE A 129 -4.77 1.88 -15.58
N SER A 130 -6.06 2.19 -15.73
CA SER A 130 -6.53 3.09 -16.79
C SER A 130 -5.80 4.44 -16.76
N PRO A 131 -5.49 5.05 -17.92
CA PRO A 131 -4.87 6.37 -17.98
C PRO A 131 -5.64 7.46 -17.23
N CYS A 132 -6.97 7.37 -17.15
CA CYS A 132 -7.82 8.32 -16.43
C CYS A 132 -7.94 8.04 -14.92
N SER A 133 -7.23 7.04 -14.38
CA SER A 133 -7.16 6.79 -12.94
C SER A 133 -6.07 7.63 -12.31
N TYR A 134 -6.42 8.48 -11.32
CA TYR A 134 -5.48 9.45 -10.71
C TYR A 134 -5.22 9.19 -9.23
N GLY A 135 -6.20 8.65 -8.49
CA GLY A 135 -6.12 8.51 -7.04
C GLY A 135 -5.04 7.54 -6.58
N PHE A 136 -4.23 7.96 -5.59
CA PHE A 136 -3.23 7.14 -4.90
C PHE A 136 -2.16 6.47 -5.78
N ARG A 137 -1.96 6.96 -6.99
CA ARG A 137 -0.95 6.47 -7.93
C ARG A 137 0.34 7.29 -7.89
N PRO A 138 1.53 6.67 -8.10
CA PRO A 138 2.78 7.41 -8.19
C PRO A 138 2.76 8.38 -9.38
N ASN A 139 3.33 9.57 -9.18
CA ASN A 139 3.43 10.63 -10.20
C ASN A 139 2.09 11.13 -10.78
N ARG A 140 0.95 10.83 -10.14
CA ARG A 140 -0.38 11.34 -10.47
C ARG A 140 -0.85 12.30 -9.40
N ARG A 141 -1.37 13.47 -9.79
CA ARG A 141 -1.80 14.52 -8.88
C ARG A 141 -3.26 14.90 -9.14
N ALA A 142 -3.93 15.42 -8.13
CA ALA A 142 -5.30 15.93 -8.29
C ALA A 142 -5.39 17.02 -9.37
N HIS A 143 -4.35 17.86 -9.53
CA HIS A 143 -4.30 18.88 -10.56
C HIS A 143 -4.29 18.28 -11.97
N ASP A 144 -3.68 17.13 -12.17
CA ASP A 144 -3.67 16.43 -13.46
C ASP A 144 -5.08 15.93 -13.82
N ALA A 145 -5.82 15.39 -12.83
CA ALA A 145 -7.23 15.03 -13.00
C ALA A 145 -8.12 16.23 -13.34
N VAL A 146 -7.95 17.34 -12.63
CA VAL A 146 -8.69 18.60 -12.92
C VAL A 146 -8.39 19.12 -14.31
N ALA A 147 -7.13 19.04 -14.76
CA ALA A 147 -6.74 19.44 -16.10
C ALA A 147 -7.43 18.59 -17.19
N GLU A 148 -7.56 17.28 -16.97
CA GLU A 148 -8.26 16.37 -17.88
C GLU A 148 -9.77 16.67 -17.93
N VAL A 149 -10.40 16.87 -16.78
CA VAL A 149 -11.82 17.27 -16.72
C VAL A 149 -12.03 18.59 -17.50
N ARG A 150 -11.16 19.58 -17.28
CA ARG A 150 -11.21 20.85 -18.02
C ARG A 150 -11.06 20.67 -19.54
N TYR A 151 -10.15 19.78 -19.96
CA TYR A 151 -9.95 19.46 -21.37
C TYR A 151 -11.24 18.91 -22.00
N PHE A 152 -11.93 17.97 -21.35
CA PHE A 152 -13.19 17.44 -21.87
C PHE A 152 -14.30 18.49 -21.85
N ALA A 153 -14.45 19.27 -20.79
CA ALA A 153 -15.45 20.33 -20.69
C ALA A 153 -15.29 21.38 -21.79
N SER A 154 -14.03 21.72 -22.19
CA SER A 154 -13.77 22.66 -23.30
C SER A 154 -14.10 22.08 -24.68
N ARG A 155 -14.42 20.78 -24.78
CA ARG A 155 -14.80 20.10 -26.03
C ARG A 155 -16.28 19.69 -26.06
N SER A 156 -17.11 20.47 -25.41
CA SER A 156 -18.57 20.32 -25.41
C SER A 156 -19.10 19.06 -24.68
N TYR A 157 -18.29 18.45 -23.79
CA TYR A 157 -18.81 17.46 -22.86
C TYR A 157 -19.43 18.19 -21.67
N GLU A 158 -20.73 18.45 -21.74
CA GLU A 158 -21.45 19.29 -20.77
C GLU A 158 -22.05 18.48 -19.60
N TRP A 159 -22.23 17.18 -19.79
CA TRP A 159 -22.82 16.32 -18.78
C TRP A 159 -21.75 15.65 -17.92
N VAL A 160 -21.93 15.74 -16.62
CA VAL A 160 -21.06 15.11 -15.62
C VAL A 160 -21.86 14.15 -14.76
N VAL A 161 -21.36 12.94 -14.61
CA VAL A 161 -21.87 11.97 -13.63
C VAL A 161 -20.87 11.91 -12.49
N GLU A 162 -21.32 12.22 -11.27
CA GLU A 162 -20.55 12.06 -10.04
C GLU A 162 -21.03 10.83 -9.28
N GLY A 163 -20.08 9.96 -8.90
CA GLY A 163 -20.36 8.78 -8.10
C GLY A 163 -19.32 8.60 -7.02
N ASP A 164 -19.76 8.20 -5.82
CA ASP A 164 -18.88 7.86 -4.70
C ASP A 164 -19.25 6.47 -4.16
N ILE A 165 -18.21 5.69 -3.78
CA ILE A 165 -18.38 4.35 -3.23
C ILE A 165 -18.52 4.45 -1.71
N THR A 166 -19.68 4.08 -1.20
CA THR A 166 -19.94 4.07 0.24
C THR A 166 -19.08 3.00 0.92
N ALA A 167 -18.34 3.42 1.96
CA ALA A 167 -17.54 2.54 2.81
C ALA A 167 -16.62 1.55 2.03
N CYS A 168 -16.00 2.01 0.94
CA CYS A 168 -15.26 1.17 0.00
C CYS A 168 -14.33 0.15 0.67
N PHE A 169 -13.54 0.57 1.68
CA PHE A 169 -12.60 -0.34 2.36
C PHE A 169 -13.27 -1.28 3.36
N ASP A 170 -14.39 -0.86 3.96
CA ASP A 170 -15.11 -1.67 4.95
C ASP A 170 -16.00 -2.73 4.28
N GLU A 171 -16.49 -2.46 3.05
CA GLU A 171 -17.40 -3.30 2.31
C GLU A 171 -16.75 -4.10 1.16
N ILE A 172 -15.42 -3.99 0.99
CA ILE A 172 -14.72 -4.72 -0.08
C ILE A 172 -14.79 -6.23 0.16
N SER A 173 -15.25 -6.96 -0.84
CA SER A 173 -15.25 -8.43 -0.80
C SER A 173 -13.81 -8.95 -0.86
N HIS A 174 -13.31 -9.51 0.25
CA HIS A 174 -11.96 -10.08 0.30
C HIS A 174 -11.74 -11.20 -0.74
N PRO A 175 -12.68 -12.15 -0.96
CA PRO A 175 -12.54 -13.13 -2.03
C PRO A 175 -12.37 -12.49 -3.40
N ALA A 176 -13.22 -11.52 -3.76
CA ALA A 176 -13.14 -10.83 -5.04
C ALA A 176 -11.84 -10.02 -5.20
N LEU A 177 -11.36 -9.40 -4.12
CA LEU A 177 -10.06 -8.72 -4.10
C LEU A 177 -8.93 -9.72 -4.36
N MET A 178 -8.93 -10.86 -3.66
CA MET A 178 -7.91 -11.89 -3.83
C MET A 178 -7.94 -12.51 -5.22
N ASP A 179 -9.09 -12.66 -5.83
CA ASP A 179 -9.19 -13.14 -7.22
C ASP A 179 -8.54 -12.14 -8.18
N ARG A 180 -8.70 -10.82 -7.96
CA ARG A 180 -7.98 -9.80 -8.74
C ARG A 180 -6.46 -9.83 -8.52
N VAL A 181 -6.02 -10.06 -7.29
CA VAL A 181 -4.59 -10.22 -7.00
C VAL A 181 -4.02 -11.46 -7.71
N ARG A 182 -4.75 -12.59 -7.68
CA ARG A 182 -4.34 -13.85 -8.33
C ARG A 182 -4.28 -13.77 -9.85
N VAL A 183 -4.92 -12.81 -10.49
CA VAL A 183 -4.75 -12.57 -11.94
C VAL A 183 -3.30 -12.28 -12.28
N ARG A 184 -2.58 -11.61 -11.39
CA ARG A 184 -1.18 -11.20 -11.60
C ARG A 184 -0.18 -11.95 -10.71
N GLY A 185 -0.59 -12.46 -9.57
CA GLY A 185 0.26 -13.23 -8.65
C GLY A 185 -0.10 -14.71 -8.66
N SER A 186 0.88 -15.59 -8.51
CA SER A 186 0.70 -17.05 -8.48
C SER A 186 1.05 -17.67 -7.13
N ASP A 187 1.63 -16.92 -6.19
CA ASP A 187 2.02 -17.36 -4.83
C ASP A 187 1.17 -16.70 -3.71
#